data_8accbb5d8b92f39fa89faa5b1a16e3d1
#
_entry.id   8accbb5d8b92f39fa89faa5b1a16e3d1
#
_cell.length_a   1.000
_cell.length_b   1.000
_cell.length_c   1.000
_cell.angle_alpha   90.00
_cell.angle_beta   90.00
_cell.angle_gamma   90.00
#
_symmetry.space_group_name_H-M   'P 1'
#
loop_
_entity.id
_entity.type
_entity.pdbx_description
1 polymer ?
#
loop_
_entity_poly.entity_id
_entity_poly.type
_entity_poly.pdbx_seq_one_letter_code
_entity_poly.pdbx_strand_id
1 'polypeptide(L)'
;MFVLGGRDMNCKKRLNKQNTGRKIYQAIERSSYTYEQVAEELGLQSPRVIYEWTAGRKLPTLVRLVDLAVFLEVSPEGLLAIE
;
A
#
# COMPACT_ATOMS: atom_id res chain seq x y z
N MET A 1 22.61 11.40 -8.86
CA MET A 1 22.62 11.43 -8.45
C MET A 1 22.42 11.56 -7.84
N PHE A 2 22.21 11.60 -7.78
CA PHE A 2 22.09 11.79 -7.23
C PHE A 2 21.80 12.09 -6.45
N VAL A 3 21.64 12.37 -6.33
CA VAL A 3 21.50 12.76 -5.71
C VAL A 3 21.17 12.99 -5.06
N LEU A 4 21.12 13.25 -5.08
CA LEU A 4 20.90 13.55 -4.53
C LEU A 4 20.46 13.77 -3.91
N GLY A 5 20.52 13.96 -3.94
CA GLY A 5 20.18 14.29 -3.42
C GLY A 5 19.65 14.50 -2.80
N GLY A 6 19.55 14.62 -2.76
CA GLY A 6 19.13 14.90 -2.25
C GLY A 6 18.65 15.17 -1.55
N ARG A 7 18.64 15.45 -1.68
CA ARG A 7 18.35 15.80 -0.99
C ARG A 7 17.59 16.20 -0.41
N ASP A 8 17.52 16.51 -0.37
CA ASP A 8 16.82 16.83 0.16
C ASP A 8 15.90 16.95 0.00
N MET A 9 15.97 17.11 -0.39
CA MET A 9 14.88 17.26 -0.70
C MET A 9 13.94 16.41 -0.59
N ASN A 10 14.01 15.92 -0.46
CA ASN A 10 13.25 15.06 -0.22
C ASN A 10 12.32 15.07 0.82
N CYS A 11 12.34 15.83 1.66
CA CYS A 11 11.38 15.87 2.69
C CYS A 11 9.99 16.22 2.25
N LYS A 12 9.84 16.81 1.11
CA LYS A 12 8.52 17.14 0.57
C LYS A 12 7.91 15.99 -0.21
N LYS A 13 8.73 15.03 -0.62
CA LYS A 13 8.25 13.92 -1.43
C LYS A 13 8.36 12.64 -0.62
N ARG A 14 7.39 12.39 0.18
CA ARG A 14 7.33 11.19 0.98
C ARG A 14 5.98 10.51 0.80
N LEU A 15 5.92 9.26 1.17
CA LEU A 15 4.69 8.51 1.10
C LEU A 15 3.62 9.15 1.98
N ASN A 16 2.44 9.25 1.41
CA ASN A 16 1.28 9.75 2.14
C ASN A 16 0.47 8.55 2.59
N LYS A 17 0.47 8.27 3.89
CA LYS A 17 -0.19 7.08 4.42
C LYS A 17 -1.66 7.06 4.11
N GLN A 18 -2.33 8.20 4.24
CA GLN A 18 -3.77 8.25 4.07
C GLN A 18 -4.15 8.06 2.61
N ASN A 19 -3.43 8.69 1.69
CA ASN A 19 -3.72 8.54 0.28
C ASN A 19 -3.32 7.16 -0.22
N THR A 20 -2.22 6.61 0.30
CA THR A 20 -1.83 5.24 -0.01
C THR A 20 -2.90 4.28 0.46
N GLY A 21 -3.41 4.47 1.67
CA GLY A 21 -4.50 3.64 2.19
C GLY A 21 -5.73 3.72 1.31
N ARG A 22 -6.06 4.91 0.81
CA ARG A 22 -7.20 5.08 -0.08
C ARG A 22 -7.01 4.32 -1.38
N LYS A 23 -5.80 4.35 -1.93
CA LYS A 23 -5.52 3.60 -3.16
C LYS A 23 -5.62 2.10 -2.93
N ILE A 24 -5.13 1.62 -1.79
CA ILE A 24 -5.26 0.20 -1.44
C ILE A 24 -6.73 -0.15 -1.30
N TYR A 25 -7.50 0.67 -0.61
CA TYR A 25 -8.93 0.45 -0.46
C TYR A 25 -9.62 0.34 -1.81
N GLN A 26 -9.34 1.28 -2.72
CA GLN A 26 -9.95 1.26 -4.04
C GLN A 26 -9.58 0.02 -4.82
N ALA A 27 -8.32 -0.40 -4.74
CA ALA A 27 -7.86 -1.58 -5.46
C ALA A 27 -8.59 -2.83 -4.96
N ILE A 28 -8.75 -2.96 -3.65
CA ILE A 28 -9.45 -4.11 -3.07
C ILE A 28 -10.92 -4.07 -3.47
N GLU A 29 -11.54 -2.90 -3.44
CA GLU A 29 -12.94 -2.78 -3.82
C GLU A 29 -13.17 -3.20 -5.27
N ARG A 30 -12.24 -2.86 -6.16
CA ARG A 30 -12.37 -3.22 -7.56
C ARG A 30 -12.12 -4.70 -7.81
N SER A 31 -11.44 -5.37 -6.90
CA SER A 31 -10.99 -6.74 -7.11
C SER A 31 -12.07 -7.78 -6.84
N SER A 32 -13.13 -7.42 -6.18
CA SER A 32 -14.20 -8.34 -5.76
C SER A 32 -13.77 -9.27 -4.63
N TYR A 33 -12.56 -9.15 -4.12
CA TYR A 33 -12.11 -9.94 -2.97
C TYR A 33 -12.53 -9.25 -1.67
N THR A 34 -12.81 -10.07 -0.66
CA THR A 34 -13.06 -9.55 0.67
C THR A 34 -11.72 -9.32 1.38
N TYR A 35 -11.76 -8.53 2.46
CA TYR A 35 -10.57 -8.31 3.26
C TYR A 35 -10.06 -9.63 3.85
N GLU A 36 -10.97 -10.53 4.23
CA GLU A 36 -10.57 -11.84 4.73
C GLU A 36 -9.82 -12.64 3.67
N GLN A 37 -10.31 -12.62 2.43
CA GLN A 37 -9.65 -13.33 1.34
C GLN A 37 -8.25 -12.76 1.07
N VAL A 38 -8.14 -11.44 1.08
CA VAL A 38 -6.86 -10.80 0.87
C VAL A 38 -5.89 -11.15 2.00
N ALA A 39 -6.36 -11.11 3.24
CA ALA A 39 -5.53 -11.45 4.39
C ALA A 39 -5.04 -12.88 4.31
N GLU A 40 -5.91 -13.79 3.92
CA GLU A 40 -5.55 -15.21 3.81
C GLU A 40 -4.48 -15.41 2.74
N GLU A 41 -4.64 -14.76 1.60
CA GLU A 41 -3.67 -14.89 0.52
C GLU A 41 -2.32 -14.30 0.88
N LEU A 42 -2.32 -13.25 1.69
CA LEU A 42 -1.07 -12.62 2.11
C LEU A 42 -0.44 -13.30 3.33
N GLY A 43 -1.10 -14.32 3.86
CA GLY A 43 -0.58 -15.01 5.04
C GLY A 43 -0.73 -14.22 6.32
N LEU A 44 -1.67 -13.30 6.37
CA LEU A 44 -1.93 -12.52 7.57
C LEU A 44 -2.86 -13.28 8.49
N GLN A 45 -2.69 -13.05 9.79
CA GLN A 45 -3.50 -13.77 10.78
C GLN A 45 -4.95 -13.27 10.81
N SER A 46 -5.17 -12.02 10.41
CA SER A 46 -6.51 -11.45 10.40
C SER A 46 -6.54 -10.29 9.41
N PRO A 47 -7.73 -9.88 8.98
CA PRO A 47 -7.85 -8.72 8.08
C PRO A 47 -7.60 -7.39 8.77
N ARG A 48 -7.38 -7.38 10.08
CA ARG A 48 -7.19 -6.17 10.84
C ARG A 48 -6.05 -5.30 10.30
N VAL A 49 -4.97 -5.96 9.88
CA VAL A 49 -3.82 -5.24 9.32
C VAL A 49 -4.22 -4.48 8.06
N ILE A 50 -5.06 -5.11 7.24
CA ILE A 50 -5.50 -4.46 6.01
C ILE A 50 -6.37 -3.25 6.32
N TYR A 51 -7.23 -3.35 7.33
CA TYR A 51 -8.02 -2.21 7.76
C TYR A 51 -7.12 -1.05 8.22
N GLU A 52 -6.01 -1.37 8.87
CA GLU A 52 -5.07 -0.32 9.29
C GLU A 52 -4.41 0.33 8.09
N TRP A 53 -4.11 -0.44 7.04
CA TRP A 53 -3.55 0.13 5.82
C TRP A 53 -4.54 1.06 5.15
N THR A 54 -5.79 0.62 4.99
CA THR A 54 -6.79 1.42 4.29
C THR A 54 -7.21 2.64 5.09
N ALA A 55 -7.09 2.57 6.40
CA ALA A 55 -7.39 3.72 7.27
C ALA A 55 -6.23 4.72 7.33
N GLY A 56 -5.08 4.38 6.74
CA GLY A 56 -3.94 5.28 6.75
C GLY A 56 -3.18 5.31 8.05
N ARG A 57 -3.37 4.31 8.91
CA ARG A 57 -2.69 4.26 10.19
C ARG A 57 -1.32 3.66 10.07
N LYS A 58 -1.14 2.70 9.16
CA LYS A 58 0.12 2.02 8.92
C LYS A 58 0.31 1.82 7.45
N LEU A 59 1.56 1.77 7.04
CA LEU A 59 1.91 1.39 5.67
C LEU A 59 2.29 -0.08 5.66
N PRO A 60 1.93 -0.80 4.59
CA PRO A 60 2.43 -2.17 4.44
C PRO A 60 3.93 -2.16 4.23
N THR A 61 4.59 -3.24 4.63
CA THR A 61 6.00 -3.40 4.28
C THR A 61 6.12 -3.56 2.76
N LEU A 62 7.34 -3.39 2.27
CA LEU A 62 7.55 -3.53 0.83
C LEU A 62 7.13 -4.91 0.34
N VAL A 63 7.48 -5.95 1.09
CA VAL A 63 7.10 -7.31 0.70
C VAL A 63 5.60 -7.46 0.65
N ARG A 64 4.89 -6.96 1.65
CA ARG A 64 3.43 -7.05 1.67
C ARG A 64 2.81 -6.23 0.54
N LEU A 65 3.39 -5.06 0.25
CA LEU A 65 2.89 -4.23 -0.83
C LEU A 65 3.01 -4.93 -2.18
N VAL A 66 4.16 -5.55 -2.42
CA VAL A 66 4.37 -6.29 -3.68
C VAL A 66 3.43 -7.48 -3.75
N ASP A 67 3.29 -8.24 -2.66
CA ASP A 67 2.38 -9.38 -2.64
C ASP A 67 0.95 -8.93 -2.92
N LEU A 68 0.54 -7.83 -2.32
CA LEU A 68 -0.80 -7.29 -2.52
C LEU A 68 -1.00 -6.87 -3.97
N ALA A 69 -0.01 -6.20 -4.54
CA ALA A 69 -0.10 -5.75 -5.93
C ALA A 69 -0.21 -6.93 -6.88
N VAL A 70 0.59 -7.97 -6.66
CA VAL A 70 0.55 -9.16 -7.50
C VAL A 70 -0.81 -9.84 -7.38
N PHE A 71 -1.31 -9.99 -6.15
CA PHE A 71 -2.60 -10.64 -5.93
C PHE A 71 -3.74 -9.86 -6.59
N LEU A 72 -3.71 -8.54 -6.49
CA LEU A 72 -4.77 -7.70 -7.05
C LEU A 72 -4.53 -7.38 -8.53
N GLU A 73 -3.40 -7.82 -9.09
CA GLU A 73 -3.04 -7.61 -10.49
C GLU A 73 -2.95 -6.14 -10.85
N VAL A 74 -2.35 -5.36 -9.95
CA VAL A 74 -2.07 -3.95 -10.19
C VAL A 74 -0.58 -3.72 -10.00
N SER A 75 -0.08 -2.60 -10.51
CA SER A 75 1.33 -2.29 -10.30
C SER A 75 1.51 -1.77 -8.88
N PRO A 76 2.67 -2.05 -8.24
CA PRO A 76 2.90 -1.53 -6.90
C PRO A 76 2.83 -0.01 -6.83
N GLU A 77 3.26 0.67 -7.89
CA GLU A 77 3.18 2.13 -7.92
C GLU A 77 1.74 2.62 -7.86
N GLY A 78 0.80 1.81 -8.36
CA GLY A 78 -0.60 2.16 -8.32
C GLY A 78 -1.19 2.14 -6.92
N LEU A 79 -0.47 1.55 -5.96
CA LEU A 79 -0.92 1.49 -4.57
C LEU A 79 -0.26 2.55 -3.69
N LEU A 80 0.75 3.23 -4.20
CA LEU A 80 1.48 4.22 -3.42
C LEU A 80 1.02 5.62 -3.79
N ALA A 81 1.02 6.50 -2.80
CA ALA A 81 0.76 7.92 -3.03
C ALA A 81 1.95 8.70 -2.47
N ILE A 82 2.55 9.50 -3.33
CA ILE A 82 3.69 10.33 -2.98
C ILE A 82 3.28 11.78 -3.13
N GLU A 83 3.58 12.57 -2.11
CA GLU A 83 3.32 14.00 -2.14
C GLU A 83 4.47 14.76 -2.73
#